data_8d41d69619d44149f2889451b04de82d
#
_entry.id   8d41d69619d44149f2889451b04de82d
#
_cell.length_a   1.000
_cell.length_b   1.000
_cell.length_c   1.000
_cell.angle_alpha   90.00
_cell.angle_beta   90.00
_cell.angle_gamma   90.00
#
_symmetry.space_group_name_H-M   'P 1'
#
loop_
_entity.id
_entity.type
_entity.pdbx_description
1 polymer ?
#
loop_
_entity_poly.entity_id
_entity_poly.type
_entity_poly.pdbx_seq_one_letter_code
_entity_poly.pdbx_strand_id
1 'polypeptide(L)'
;DRTISDPAMDARRFYLEEWFLQRPGLNANIDQVSTVEVQRALNRNWEALGTNVTTALVTFASTSAGILATTAGADQDQAIITPHLDTAATAWAGCQWGTENEVHFETSIMLPAIDNQKVWAGLKLTNDQLVATDDDQIYFKFQTDATNSEAFTTFANWHVVHSIGGTDHISALPIAVAANTPYHLKIEIDSDRKATAFVNGVQYNLTSTAGSTGGTSVTAVQPGVAATKTAALTDDVDLIPYVGIEAGAAAAEAVNVHHVCMSRNVYE
;
A
#
# COMPACT_ATOMS: atom_id res chain seq x y z
N ASP A 1 -19.15 10.48 0.43
CA ASP A 1 -20.59 10.52 0.80
C ASP A 1 -21.03 9.06 0.95
N ARG A 2 -21.00 8.52 2.18
CA ARG A 2 -21.52 7.19 2.46
C ARG A 2 -23.03 7.23 2.34
N THR A 3 -23.53 6.98 1.19
CA THR A 3 -24.92 6.55 1.08
C THR A 3 -24.98 5.09 1.49
N ILE A 4 -25.28 4.84 2.76
CA ILE A 4 -25.69 3.52 3.24
C ILE A 4 -27.06 3.27 2.56
N SER A 5 -27.02 2.76 1.34
CA SER A 5 -28.22 2.67 0.54
C SER A 5 -28.84 1.28 0.52
N ASP A 6 -28.13 0.25 0.97
CA ASP A 6 -28.71 -1.09 1.04
C ASP A 6 -28.01 -1.96 2.09
N PRO A 7 -28.65 -2.22 3.24
CA PRO A 7 -28.12 -3.13 4.26
C PRO A 7 -27.85 -4.55 3.74
N ALA A 8 -28.51 -4.97 2.67
CA ALA A 8 -28.30 -6.29 2.08
C ALA A 8 -27.02 -6.34 1.21
N MET A 9 -26.60 -5.21 0.63
CA MET A 9 -25.33 -5.15 -0.07
C MET A 9 -24.15 -4.99 0.88
N ASP A 10 -24.30 -4.26 1.99
CA ASP A 10 -23.26 -4.12 3.01
C ASP A 10 -22.96 -5.46 3.72
N ALA A 11 -23.94 -6.34 3.86
CA ALA A 11 -23.77 -7.66 4.47
C ALA A 11 -22.88 -8.62 3.65
N ARG A 12 -22.58 -8.29 2.40
CA ARG A 12 -21.72 -9.09 1.51
C ARG A 12 -20.27 -8.63 1.46
N ARG A 13 -19.96 -7.48 2.06
CA ARG A 13 -18.59 -6.95 2.08
C ARG A 13 -18.05 -6.89 3.51
N PHE A 14 -16.84 -7.34 3.66
CA PHE A 14 -16.04 -7.10 4.86
C PHE A 14 -15.32 -5.77 4.72
N TYR A 15 -15.24 -5.00 5.82
CA TYR A 15 -14.54 -3.71 5.89
C TYR A 15 -13.56 -3.71 7.05
N LEU A 16 -12.35 -3.26 6.78
CA LEU A 16 -11.34 -2.88 7.76
C LEU A 16 -11.05 -1.39 7.54
N GLU A 17 -11.27 -0.56 8.56
CA GLU A 17 -11.05 0.89 8.46
C GLU A 17 -10.35 1.38 9.73
N GLU A 18 -9.24 2.11 9.56
CA GLU A 18 -8.47 2.68 10.65
C GLU A 18 -8.10 4.14 10.33
N TRP A 19 -8.44 5.05 11.23
CA TRP A 19 -8.15 6.49 11.11
C TRP A 19 -6.95 6.91 11.94
N PHE A 20 -6.32 6.01 12.66
CA PHE A 20 -5.17 6.27 13.52
C PHE A 20 -5.36 7.45 14.48
N LEU A 21 -6.58 7.62 15.00
CA LEU A 21 -6.89 8.63 16.02
C LEU A 21 -6.35 8.24 17.40
N GLN A 22 -6.03 6.98 17.57
CA GLN A 22 -5.32 6.43 18.71
C GLN A 22 -4.10 5.70 18.19
N ARG A 23 -3.04 5.63 19.02
CA ARG A 23 -1.89 4.81 18.64
C ARG A 23 -2.36 3.35 18.56
N PRO A 24 -2.25 2.71 17.39
CA PRO A 24 -2.62 1.32 17.27
C PRO A 24 -1.72 0.45 18.14
N GLY A 25 -2.21 -0.67 18.58
CA GLY A 25 -1.38 -1.72 19.15
C GLY A 25 -0.44 -2.20 18.05
N LEU A 26 0.84 -1.87 18.15
CA LEU A 26 1.85 -2.23 17.17
C LEU A 26 2.75 -3.33 17.69
N ASN A 27 3.14 -4.21 16.81
CA ASN A 27 4.25 -5.10 16.99
C ASN A 27 5.33 -4.75 15.94
N ALA A 28 6.58 -4.79 16.32
CA ALA A 28 7.67 -4.52 15.39
C ALA A 28 8.54 -5.75 15.22
N ASN A 29 9.02 -5.97 14.01
CA ASN A 29 9.93 -7.06 13.66
C ASN A 29 9.45 -8.40 14.23
N ILE A 30 8.25 -8.77 13.90
CA ILE A 30 7.74 -10.07 14.27
C ILE A 30 8.57 -11.09 13.52
N ASP A 31 9.45 -11.73 14.26
CA ASP A 31 9.97 -13.01 13.84
C ASP A 31 8.76 -13.95 13.76
N GLN A 32 8.44 -14.37 12.56
CA GLN A 32 7.23 -15.10 12.16
C GLN A 32 6.89 -16.33 13.01
N VAL A 33 7.84 -16.82 13.79
CA VAL A 33 7.75 -18.14 14.40
C VAL A 33 7.37 -18.11 15.87
N SER A 34 7.63 -17.02 16.62
CA SER A 34 7.66 -17.15 18.08
C SER A 34 6.47 -16.55 18.81
N THR A 35 5.48 -15.95 18.16
CA THR A 35 4.65 -14.98 18.87
C THR A 35 3.14 -15.06 18.66
N VAL A 36 2.62 -16.17 18.13
CA VAL A 36 1.17 -16.41 17.96
C VAL A 36 0.38 -16.11 19.24
N GLU A 37 0.89 -16.53 20.39
CA GLU A 37 0.21 -16.33 21.67
C GLU A 37 0.35 -14.90 22.19
N VAL A 38 1.49 -14.29 21.98
CA VAL A 38 1.74 -12.90 22.41
C VAL A 38 0.95 -11.92 21.55
N GLN A 39 0.81 -12.19 20.27
CA GLN A 39 0.00 -11.37 19.37
C GLN A 39 -1.49 -11.43 19.70
N ARG A 40 -2.01 -12.62 19.98
CA ARG A 40 -3.40 -12.83 20.41
C ARG A 40 -3.69 -12.16 21.75
N ALA A 41 -2.74 -12.22 22.67
CA ALA A 41 -2.94 -11.70 24.03
C ALA A 41 -2.93 -10.16 24.11
N LEU A 42 -2.40 -9.45 23.14
CA LEU A 42 -2.15 -8.01 23.23
C LEU A 42 -3.09 -7.15 22.37
N ASN A 43 -4.13 -7.73 21.81
CA ASN A 43 -5.14 -6.98 21.02
C ASN A 43 -4.51 -6.09 19.94
N ARG A 44 -3.50 -6.60 19.24
CA ARG A 44 -2.73 -5.86 18.23
C ARG A 44 -3.45 -5.94 16.91
N ASN A 45 -3.73 -4.80 16.35
CA ASN A 45 -4.44 -4.70 15.07
C ASN A 45 -3.51 -4.37 13.92
N TRP A 46 -2.26 -3.99 14.20
CA TRP A 46 -1.30 -3.52 13.20
C TRP A 46 0.11 -4.01 13.52
N GLU A 47 0.87 -4.20 12.46
CA GLU A 47 2.26 -4.59 12.48
C GLU A 47 3.13 -3.46 11.92
N ALA A 48 4.26 -3.21 12.56
CA ALA A 48 5.32 -2.36 12.01
C ALA A 48 6.46 -3.27 11.56
N LEU A 49 6.67 -3.34 10.26
CA LEU A 49 7.68 -4.17 9.61
C LEU A 49 8.77 -3.30 9.00
N GLY A 50 9.88 -3.90 8.65
CA GLY A 50 10.97 -3.26 7.92
C GLY A 50 12.32 -3.42 8.60
N THR A 51 13.37 -3.13 7.86
CA THR A 51 14.74 -3.17 8.34
C THR A 51 14.94 -2.13 9.46
N ASN A 52 15.42 -2.56 10.61
CA ASN A 52 15.71 -1.75 11.79
C ASN A 52 14.49 -0.99 12.37
N VAL A 53 13.26 -1.30 11.97
CA VAL A 53 12.08 -0.67 12.54
C VAL A 53 11.87 -1.09 14.00
N THR A 54 11.40 -0.17 14.80
CA THR A 54 10.93 -0.42 16.18
C THR A 54 9.58 0.27 16.38
N THR A 55 8.82 -0.17 17.38
CA THR A 55 7.53 0.50 17.69
C THR A 55 7.71 1.97 18.12
N ALA A 56 8.91 2.36 18.56
CA ALA A 56 9.22 3.74 18.92
C ALA A 56 9.32 4.66 17.69
N LEU A 57 9.55 4.11 16.50
CA LEU A 57 9.62 4.85 15.24
C LEU A 57 8.22 5.11 14.62
N VAL A 58 7.17 4.55 15.22
CA VAL A 58 5.79 4.85 14.84
C VAL A 58 5.18 5.71 15.94
N THR A 59 5.00 6.98 15.63
CA THR A 59 4.53 8.01 16.57
C THR A 59 3.27 8.68 16.06
N PHE A 60 2.63 9.52 16.87
CA PHE A 60 1.60 10.42 16.34
C PHE A 60 2.24 11.54 15.53
N ALA A 61 1.60 11.91 14.45
CA ALA A 61 1.98 13.10 13.71
C ALA A 61 1.74 14.36 14.57
N SER A 62 2.76 15.19 14.72
CA SER A 62 2.67 16.37 15.59
C SER A 62 1.82 17.52 15.02
N THR A 63 1.61 17.52 13.70
CA THR A 63 0.98 18.62 12.97
C THR A 63 -0.25 18.21 12.17
N SER A 64 -0.56 16.92 12.11
CA SER A 64 -1.69 16.37 11.38
C SER A 64 -2.29 15.18 12.14
N ALA A 65 -3.49 14.75 11.77
CA ALA A 65 -4.05 13.48 12.27
C ALA A 65 -3.24 12.29 11.75
N GLY A 66 -3.35 11.14 12.41
CA GLY A 66 -2.72 9.92 12.01
C GLY A 66 -1.40 9.59 12.71
N ILE A 67 -0.72 8.60 12.20
CA ILE A 67 0.59 8.16 12.68
C ILE A 67 1.69 8.58 11.72
N LEU A 68 2.88 8.80 12.27
CA LEU A 68 4.11 9.02 11.54
C LEU A 68 4.96 7.77 11.65
N ALA A 69 5.14 7.06 10.55
CA ALA A 69 6.07 5.94 10.44
C ALA A 69 7.41 6.46 9.91
N THR A 70 8.48 6.23 10.68
CA THR A 70 9.80 6.78 10.42
C THR A 70 10.82 5.65 10.30
N THR A 71 11.75 5.73 9.36
CA THR A 71 12.88 4.80 9.24
C THR A 71 13.93 5.05 10.32
N ALA A 72 14.80 4.08 10.60
CA ALA A 72 15.81 4.23 11.66
C ALA A 72 16.96 5.16 11.27
N GLY A 73 17.18 5.43 9.99
CA GLY A 73 18.12 6.44 9.52
C GLY A 73 19.41 5.93 8.89
N ALA A 74 19.50 4.64 8.60
CA ALA A 74 20.50 4.12 7.67
C ALA A 74 19.91 3.98 6.25
N ASP A 75 20.77 3.94 5.25
CA ASP A 75 20.39 3.61 3.88
C ASP A 75 19.68 2.26 3.84
N GLN A 76 18.54 2.18 3.12
CA GLN A 76 17.67 1.03 3.01
C GLN A 76 16.93 0.61 4.31
N ASP A 77 16.95 1.43 5.36
CA ASP A 77 16.05 1.24 6.48
C ASP A 77 14.61 1.43 6.04
N GLN A 78 13.71 0.58 6.55
CA GLN A 78 12.31 0.57 6.15
C GLN A 78 11.38 0.71 7.36
N ALA A 79 10.23 1.34 7.14
CA ALA A 79 9.11 1.34 8.07
C ALA A 79 7.82 1.07 7.31
N ILE A 80 7.21 -0.10 7.53
CA ILE A 80 6.00 -0.57 6.83
C ILE A 80 4.91 -0.82 7.86
N ILE A 81 3.72 -0.32 7.61
CA ILE A 81 2.52 -0.55 8.42
C ILE A 81 1.57 -1.45 7.64
N THR A 82 1.20 -2.56 8.25
CA THR A 82 0.27 -3.54 7.69
C THR A 82 -0.68 -4.05 8.78
N PRO A 83 -1.93 -4.42 8.45
CA PRO A 83 -2.86 -4.97 9.44
C PRO A 83 -2.54 -6.42 9.81
N HIS A 84 -1.82 -7.14 8.97
CA HIS A 84 -1.45 -8.52 9.22
C HIS A 84 -0.23 -8.94 8.40
N LEU A 85 0.39 -10.03 8.83
CA LEU A 85 1.40 -10.75 8.08
C LEU A 85 0.75 -11.85 7.25
N ASP A 86 1.48 -12.34 6.26
CA ASP A 86 1.11 -13.50 5.44
C ASP A 86 1.09 -14.82 6.25
N THR A 87 1.54 -14.82 7.45
CA THR A 87 1.51 -16.00 8.32
C THR A 87 0.25 -16.02 9.18
N ALA A 88 -0.28 -17.22 9.45
CA ALA A 88 -1.49 -17.45 10.25
C ALA A 88 -1.40 -16.94 11.71
N ALA A 89 -0.38 -16.19 12.06
CA ALA A 89 -0.07 -15.79 13.42
C ALA A 89 -0.64 -14.42 13.84
N THR A 90 -1.35 -13.71 12.95
CA THR A 90 -1.81 -12.36 13.20
C THR A 90 -3.27 -12.28 13.62
N ALA A 91 -3.70 -11.15 14.18
CA ALA A 91 -5.10 -10.92 14.55
C ALA A 91 -6.06 -11.01 13.34
N TRP A 92 -5.58 -10.77 12.15
CA TRP A 92 -6.33 -10.76 10.90
C TRP A 92 -6.09 -12.00 10.02
N ALA A 93 -5.46 -13.05 10.54
CA ALA A 93 -5.13 -14.26 9.79
C ALA A 93 -6.33 -14.96 9.10
N GLY A 94 -7.55 -14.70 9.56
CA GLY A 94 -8.77 -15.21 8.92
C GLY A 94 -9.34 -14.25 7.86
N CYS A 95 -8.67 -13.15 7.56
CA CYS A 95 -9.13 -12.18 6.59
C CYS A 95 -8.13 -12.09 5.44
N GLN A 96 -8.39 -12.87 4.41
CA GLN A 96 -7.59 -12.88 3.20
C GLN A 96 -8.14 -11.87 2.19
N TRP A 97 -7.26 -11.29 1.38
CA TRP A 97 -7.60 -10.28 0.38
C TRP A 97 -7.31 -10.85 -1.01
N GLY A 98 -8.09 -11.87 -1.38
CA GLY A 98 -7.93 -12.60 -2.64
C GLY A 98 -8.21 -11.72 -3.86
N THR A 99 -7.45 -11.94 -4.92
CA THR A 99 -7.60 -11.19 -6.17
C THR A 99 -9.00 -11.32 -6.78
N GLU A 100 -9.69 -12.44 -6.52
CA GLU A 100 -11.05 -12.77 -6.97
C GLU A 100 -12.15 -12.14 -6.09
N ASN A 101 -11.80 -11.60 -4.92
CA ASN A 101 -12.79 -11.10 -3.94
C ASN A 101 -13.17 -9.62 -4.13
N GLU A 102 -12.94 -9.03 -5.28
CA GLU A 102 -13.22 -7.61 -5.55
C GLU A 102 -12.65 -6.68 -4.45
N VAL A 103 -11.36 -6.80 -4.20
CA VAL A 103 -10.68 -6.07 -3.12
C VAL A 103 -10.59 -4.58 -3.45
N HIS A 104 -10.91 -3.75 -2.45
CA HIS A 104 -10.64 -2.31 -2.48
C HIS A 104 -9.62 -1.97 -1.39
N PHE A 105 -8.60 -1.24 -1.76
CA PHE A 105 -7.62 -0.64 -0.87
C PHE A 105 -7.66 0.88 -1.00
N GLU A 106 -7.62 1.58 0.13
CA GLU A 106 -7.67 3.04 0.17
C GLU A 106 -6.83 3.55 1.33
N THR A 107 -6.03 4.57 1.09
CA THR A 107 -5.22 5.21 2.13
C THR A 107 -5.12 6.70 1.91
N SER A 108 -4.93 7.44 2.99
CA SER A 108 -4.56 8.85 2.95
C SER A 108 -3.20 9.02 3.61
N ILE A 109 -2.24 9.50 2.83
CA ILE A 109 -0.87 9.69 3.28
C ILE A 109 -0.35 11.09 2.95
N MET A 110 0.68 11.51 3.69
CA MET A 110 1.41 12.75 3.45
C MET A 110 2.89 12.51 3.73
N LEU A 111 3.76 13.07 2.89
CA LEU A 111 5.21 12.99 3.04
C LEU A 111 5.73 14.31 3.61
N PRO A 112 6.36 14.31 4.79
CA PRO A 112 6.98 15.51 5.34
C PRO A 112 8.15 16.05 4.50
N ALA A 113 8.89 15.13 3.87
CA ALA A 113 9.97 15.38 2.92
C ALA A 113 9.78 14.51 1.69
N ILE A 114 10.51 14.78 0.61
CA ILE A 114 10.43 14.02 -0.64
C ILE A 114 11.82 13.64 -1.20
N ASP A 115 12.87 13.80 -0.44
CA ASP A 115 14.25 13.54 -0.87
C ASP A 115 14.72 12.15 -0.45
N ASN A 116 15.45 11.46 -1.32
CA ASN A 116 16.15 10.20 -1.06
C ASN A 116 15.28 9.12 -0.36
N GLN A 117 14.08 8.89 -0.87
CA GLN A 117 13.15 7.93 -0.28
C GLN A 117 12.38 7.14 -1.32
N LYS A 118 11.86 5.98 -0.87
CA LYS A 118 10.83 5.21 -1.58
C LYS A 118 9.61 5.08 -0.69
N VAL A 119 8.44 5.25 -1.27
CA VAL A 119 7.15 5.15 -0.57
C VAL A 119 6.25 4.20 -1.32
N TRP A 120 5.55 3.34 -0.60
CA TRP A 120 4.61 2.36 -1.14
C TRP A 120 3.26 2.45 -0.43
N ALA A 121 2.19 2.26 -1.19
CA ALA A 121 0.86 2.12 -0.63
C ALA A 121 0.01 1.21 -1.53
N GLY A 122 -0.43 0.05 -1.03
CA GLY A 122 -1.22 -0.88 -1.83
C GLY A 122 -1.26 -2.30 -1.28
N LEU A 123 -1.14 -3.26 -2.17
CA LEU A 123 -1.33 -4.68 -1.93
C LEU A 123 -0.13 -5.47 -2.46
N LYS A 124 0.36 -6.45 -1.72
CA LYS A 124 1.48 -7.32 -2.10
C LYS A 124 1.21 -8.78 -1.71
N LEU A 125 1.88 -9.72 -2.37
CA LEU A 125 1.71 -11.15 -2.10
C LEU A 125 2.32 -11.55 -0.74
N THR A 126 3.50 -11.05 -0.42
CA THR A 126 4.21 -11.41 0.80
C THR A 126 4.46 -10.21 1.69
N ASN A 127 4.74 -10.48 2.95
CA ASN A 127 5.17 -9.49 3.94
C ASN A 127 6.69 -9.29 3.98
N ASP A 128 7.39 -9.69 2.94
CA ASP A 128 8.83 -9.45 2.84
C ASP A 128 9.11 -7.94 2.85
N GLN A 129 10.20 -7.57 3.47
CA GLN A 129 10.70 -6.20 3.54
C GLN A 129 11.10 -5.68 2.15
N LEU A 130 11.46 -6.57 1.24
CA LEU A 130 11.87 -6.23 -0.11
C LEU A 130 10.66 -6.25 -1.06
N VAL A 131 9.95 -5.16 -1.12
CA VAL A 131 8.75 -5.00 -1.95
C VAL A 131 9.01 -5.24 -3.45
N ALA A 132 10.23 -5.11 -3.89
CA ALA A 132 10.62 -5.25 -5.30
C ALA A 132 10.63 -6.71 -5.81
N THR A 133 10.39 -7.70 -4.95
CA THR A 133 10.55 -9.12 -5.30
C THR A 133 9.25 -9.93 -5.29
N ASP A 134 8.12 -9.32 -4.99
CA ASP A 134 6.85 -10.03 -4.97
C ASP A 134 6.38 -10.37 -6.39
N ASP A 135 6.02 -11.61 -6.63
CA ASP A 135 5.56 -12.09 -7.94
C ASP A 135 4.20 -11.50 -8.32
N ASP A 136 3.34 -11.26 -7.33
CA ASP A 136 2.02 -10.68 -7.51
C ASP A 136 1.81 -9.54 -6.53
N GLN A 137 1.44 -8.38 -7.04
CA GLN A 137 1.27 -7.16 -6.26
C GLN A 137 0.57 -6.08 -7.07
N ILE A 138 -0.01 -5.11 -6.40
CA ILE A 138 -0.44 -3.84 -6.98
C ILE A 138 -0.36 -2.71 -5.95
N TYR A 139 0.37 -1.65 -6.25
CA TYR A 139 0.60 -0.55 -5.31
C TYR A 139 0.95 0.75 -6.00
N PHE A 140 0.72 1.85 -5.29
CA PHE A 140 1.31 3.14 -5.61
C PHE A 140 2.76 3.18 -5.14
N LYS A 141 3.63 3.74 -5.96
CA LYS A 141 5.03 3.95 -5.64
C LYS A 141 5.46 5.37 -5.96
N PHE A 142 6.20 5.94 -5.05
CA PHE A 142 6.97 7.16 -5.24
C PHE A 142 8.42 6.88 -4.89
N GLN A 143 9.36 7.36 -5.70
CA GLN A 143 10.77 7.12 -5.47
C GLN A 143 11.58 8.32 -5.93
N THR A 144 12.42 8.85 -5.03
CA THR A 144 13.44 9.87 -5.33
C THR A 144 14.85 9.37 -5.09
N ASP A 145 14.99 8.17 -4.54
CA ASP A 145 16.28 7.50 -4.40
C ASP A 145 16.81 7.07 -5.77
N ALA A 146 17.86 7.78 -6.23
CA ALA A 146 18.49 7.53 -7.51
C ALA A 146 19.51 6.36 -7.48
N THR A 147 19.89 5.90 -6.31
CA THR A 147 20.98 4.92 -6.15
C THR A 147 20.50 3.47 -6.16
N ASN A 148 19.26 3.21 -5.81
CA ASN A 148 18.68 1.88 -5.77
C ASN A 148 17.80 1.61 -7.00
N SER A 149 18.41 1.32 -8.01
CA SER A 149 18.22 0.59 -9.29
C SER A 149 16.84 0.22 -9.85
N GLU A 150 15.73 0.74 -9.37
CA GLU A 150 14.52 0.68 -10.18
C GLU A 150 14.47 1.93 -11.05
N ALA A 151 14.72 1.76 -12.33
CA ALA A 151 14.79 2.86 -13.28
C ALA A 151 13.39 3.41 -13.60
N PHE A 152 12.86 4.28 -12.75
CA PHE A 152 11.73 5.13 -13.11
C PHE A 152 12.21 6.31 -13.97
N THR A 153 11.50 6.63 -15.04
CA THR A 153 11.84 7.77 -15.90
C THR A 153 11.43 9.12 -15.32
N THR A 154 10.52 9.11 -14.34
CA THR A 154 9.99 10.32 -13.69
C THR A 154 9.98 10.16 -12.15
N PHE A 155 11.14 10.25 -11.55
CA PHE A 155 11.35 10.04 -10.11
C PHE A 155 10.44 10.92 -9.20
N ALA A 156 10.02 12.08 -9.66
CA ALA A 156 9.20 13.00 -8.88
C ALA A 156 7.70 12.67 -8.87
N ASN A 157 7.24 11.68 -9.64
CA ASN A 157 5.83 11.39 -9.84
C ASN A 157 5.38 10.14 -9.09
N TRP A 158 4.07 10.07 -8.81
CA TRP A 158 3.45 8.81 -8.45
C TRP A 158 3.47 7.82 -9.61
N HIS A 159 3.72 6.55 -9.29
CA HIS A 159 3.59 5.41 -10.20
C HIS A 159 2.58 4.42 -9.62
N VAL A 160 1.92 3.67 -10.49
CA VAL A 160 1.24 2.43 -10.11
C VAL A 160 2.04 1.28 -10.69
N VAL A 161 2.50 0.41 -9.81
CA VAL A 161 3.21 -0.82 -10.16
C VAL A 161 2.26 -1.99 -9.92
N HIS A 162 2.13 -2.87 -10.89
CA HIS A 162 1.48 -4.17 -10.68
C HIS A 162 2.33 -5.26 -11.30
N SER A 163 2.37 -6.40 -10.65
CA SER A 163 3.13 -7.57 -11.08
C SER A 163 2.20 -8.75 -11.23
N ILE A 164 2.46 -9.57 -12.24
CA ILE A 164 1.70 -10.78 -12.56
C ILE A 164 2.72 -11.88 -12.82
N GLY A 165 2.81 -12.85 -11.90
CA GLY A 165 3.77 -13.94 -11.98
C GLY A 165 5.22 -13.46 -12.15
N GLY A 166 5.62 -12.45 -11.38
CA GLY A 166 6.96 -11.86 -11.40
C GLY A 166 7.24 -10.89 -12.56
N THR A 167 6.22 -10.55 -13.35
CA THR A 167 6.38 -9.59 -14.45
C THR A 167 5.77 -8.25 -14.06
N ASP A 168 6.62 -7.23 -13.92
CA ASP A 168 6.22 -5.87 -13.57
C ASP A 168 5.63 -5.09 -14.73
N HIS A 169 4.62 -4.29 -14.41
CA HIS A 169 3.96 -3.32 -15.28
C HIS A 169 3.91 -1.99 -14.54
N ILE A 170 4.52 -0.97 -15.08
CA ILE A 170 4.70 0.31 -14.40
C ILE A 170 3.95 1.41 -15.16
N SER A 171 2.97 2.03 -14.51
CA SER A 171 2.23 3.18 -15.01
C SER A 171 2.74 4.46 -14.33
N ALA A 172 3.37 5.36 -15.10
CA ALA A 172 3.84 6.64 -14.60
C ALA A 172 2.70 7.68 -14.66
N LEU A 173 2.21 8.09 -13.50
CA LEU A 173 1.11 9.07 -13.38
C LEU A 173 1.60 10.50 -13.62
N PRO A 174 0.80 11.38 -14.23
CA PRO A 174 1.17 12.79 -14.42
C PRO A 174 0.96 13.61 -13.13
N ILE A 175 1.40 13.10 -11.98
CA ILE A 175 1.21 13.71 -10.67
C ILE A 175 2.56 13.79 -9.98
N ALA A 176 3.11 14.98 -9.93
CA ALA A 176 4.30 15.25 -9.13
C ALA A 176 3.96 15.22 -7.63
N VAL A 177 4.76 14.50 -6.87
CA VAL A 177 4.64 14.45 -5.41
C VAL A 177 5.25 15.70 -4.80
N ALA A 178 4.57 16.29 -3.83
CA ALA A 178 5.04 17.45 -3.10
C ALA A 178 5.05 17.19 -1.59
N ALA A 179 6.07 17.68 -0.90
CA ALA A 179 6.14 17.60 0.55
C ALA A 179 4.96 18.30 1.22
N ASN A 180 4.52 17.77 2.35
CA ASN A 180 3.40 18.29 3.16
C ASN A 180 2.08 18.42 2.40
N THR A 181 1.91 17.62 1.35
CA THR A 181 0.67 17.54 0.56
C THR A 181 0.00 16.21 0.83
N PRO A 182 -1.26 16.18 1.27
CA PRO A 182 -2.00 14.94 1.46
C PRO A 182 -2.39 14.33 0.12
N TYR A 183 -2.22 13.02 0.01
CA TYR A 183 -2.66 12.21 -1.13
C TYR A 183 -3.61 11.13 -0.64
N HIS A 184 -4.77 11.08 -1.27
CA HIS A 184 -5.72 10.02 -1.13
C HIS A 184 -5.52 9.02 -2.29
N LEU A 185 -5.07 7.84 -1.97
CA LEU A 185 -4.70 6.79 -2.92
C LEU A 185 -5.69 5.64 -2.81
N LYS A 186 -6.22 5.18 -3.94
CA LYS A 186 -7.20 4.09 -3.97
C LYS A 186 -6.91 3.13 -5.11
N ILE A 187 -7.04 1.83 -4.82
CA ILE A 187 -6.99 0.72 -5.76
C ILE A 187 -8.29 -0.06 -5.63
N GLU A 188 -8.89 -0.41 -6.76
CA GLU A 188 -10.05 -1.29 -6.83
C GLU A 188 -9.74 -2.44 -7.78
N ILE A 189 -9.91 -3.66 -7.31
CA ILE A 189 -9.83 -4.89 -8.12
C ILE A 189 -11.26 -5.33 -8.38
N ASP A 190 -11.61 -5.58 -9.64
CA ASP A 190 -12.95 -6.03 -10.03
C ASP A 190 -13.07 -7.56 -10.08
N SER A 191 -14.26 -8.05 -10.41
CA SER A 191 -14.55 -9.48 -10.56
C SER A 191 -13.76 -10.18 -11.68
N ASP A 192 -13.19 -9.42 -12.61
CA ASP A 192 -12.29 -9.93 -13.65
C ASP A 192 -10.83 -9.90 -13.19
N ARG A 193 -10.56 -9.60 -11.92
CA ARG A 193 -9.22 -9.42 -11.31
C ARG A 193 -8.42 -8.28 -11.96
N LYS A 194 -9.10 -7.32 -12.57
CA LYS A 194 -8.46 -6.15 -13.17
C LYS A 194 -8.54 -4.97 -12.22
N ALA A 195 -7.42 -4.31 -12.04
CA ALA A 195 -7.35 -3.18 -11.12
C ALA A 195 -7.50 -1.83 -11.81
N THR A 196 -8.07 -0.89 -11.07
CA THR A 196 -8.11 0.54 -11.33
C THR A 196 -7.44 1.31 -10.21
N ALA A 197 -6.92 2.49 -10.50
CA ALA A 197 -6.25 3.34 -9.53
C ALA A 197 -6.76 4.76 -9.56
N PHE A 198 -6.84 5.37 -8.37
CA PHE A 198 -7.31 6.75 -8.19
C PHE A 198 -6.35 7.51 -7.29
N VAL A 199 -6.08 8.77 -7.62
CA VAL A 199 -5.38 9.71 -6.75
C VAL A 199 -6.26 10.93 -6.56
N ASN A 200 -6.56 11.28 -5.30
CA ASN A 200 -7.45 12.38 -4.93
C ASN A 200 -8.81 12.33 -5.67
N GLY A 201 -9.36 11.13 -5.83
CA GLY A 201 -10.64 10.90 -6.51
C GLY A 201 -10.58 10.90 -8.04
N VAL A 202 -9.44 11.20 -8.64
CA VAL A 202 -9.25 11.16 -10.10
C VAL A 202 -8.76 9.77 -10.51
N GLN A 203 -9.47 9.13 -11.43
CA GLN A 203 -9.11 7.83 -11.99
C GLN A 203 -8.05 7.98 -13.09
N TYR A 204 -7.11 7.04 -13.13
CA TYR A 204 -6.05 7.01 -14.13
C TYR A 204 -6.10 5.74 -14.96
N ASN A 205 -5.74 5.88 -16.24
CA ASN A 205 -5.48 4.73 -17.09
C ASN A 205 -4.25 3.99 -16.57
N LEU A 206 -4.25 2.67 -16.69
CA LEU A 206 -3.09 1.85 -16.32
C LEU A 206 -2.54 1.14 -17.56
N THR A 207 -1.24 0.94 -17.60
CA THR A 207 -0.62 0.17 -18.69
C THR A 207 -0.85 -1.32 -18.50
N SER A 208 -1.05 -2.03 -19.59
CA SER A 208 -0.98 -3.50 -19.64
C SER A 208 0.33 -3.99 -20.26
N THR A 209 1.23 -3.08 -20.61
CA THR A 209 2.52 -3.42 -21.24
C THR A 209 3.49 -3.91 -20.19
N ALA A 210 3.95 -5.14 -20.34
CA ALA A 210 4.95 -5.77 -19.47
C ALA A 210 6.34 -5.17 -19.64
N GLY A 211 7.15 -5.23 -18.58
CA GLY A 211 8.60 -5.02 -18.65
C GLY A 211 9.04 -3.59 -18.95
N SER A 212 8.24 -2.61 -18.63
CA SER A 212 8.62 -1.22 -18.84
C SER A 212 9.65 -0.76 -17.80
N THR A 213 10.92 -0.92 -18.09
CA THR A 213 11.96 -0.15 -17.39
C THR A 213 11.60 1.33 -17.50
N GLY A 214 11.31 1.97 -16.36
CA GLY A 214 11.03 3.40 -16.32
C GLY A 214 9.56 3.81 -16.33
N GLY A 215 8.65 2.90 -16.61
CA GLY A 215 7.21 3.17 -16.61
C GLY A 215 6.66 3.75 -17.92
N THR A 216 5.44 3.36 -18.23
CA THR A 216 4.66 3.94 -19.33
C THR A 216 3.88 5.16 -18.83
N SER A 217 4.08 6.31 -19.45
CA SER A 217 3.28 7.51 -19.12
C SER A 217 1.80 7.26 -19.41
N VAL A 218 0.97 7.51 -18.43
CA VAL A 218 -0.49 7.35 -18.53
C VAL A 218 -1.20 8.67 -18.28
N THR A 219 -2.50 8.71 -18.53
CA THR A 219 -3.33 9.92 -18.39
C THR A 219 -4.50 9.68 -17.45
N ALA A 220 -5.05 10.76 -16.91
CA ALA A 220 -6.33 10.71 -16.24
C ALA A 220 -7.44 10.25 -17.21
N VAL A 221 -8.39 9.50 -16.68
CA VAL A 221 -9.56 9.06 -17.45
C VAL A 221 -10.47 10.26 -17.75
N GLN A 222 -10.85 10.41 -19.00
CA GLN A 222 -11.73 11.49 -19.42
C GLN A 222 -13.20 11.14 -19.08
N PRO A 223 -14.05 12.13 -18.77
CA PRO A 223 -15.46 11.89 -18.54
C PRO A 223 -16.13 11.15 -19.71
N GLY A 224 -16.87 10.10 -19.40
CA GLY A 224 -17.57 9.27 -20.40
C GLY A 224 -16.68 8.29 -21.17
N VAL A 225 -15.41 8.20 -20.84
CA VAL A 225 -14.47 7.22 -21.41
C VAL A 225 -14.22 6.12 -20.39
N ALA A 226 -14.24 4.86 -20.83
CA ALA A 226 -13.88 3.74 -19.97
C ALA A 226 -12.37 3.79 -19.65
N ALA A 227 -12.03 3.55 -18.39
CA ALA A 227 -10.63 3.46 -17.97
C ALA A 227 -9.95 2.22 -18.58
N THR A 228 -8.69 2.39 -18.97
CA THR A 228 -7.83 1.24 -19.21
C THR A 228 -7.38 0.70 -17.85
N LYS A 229 -7.77 -0.54 -17.56
CA LYS A 229 -7.41 -1.27 -16.34
C LYS A 229 -6.11 -2.05 -16.55
N THR A 230 -5.59 -2.65 -15.48
CA THR A 230 -4.50 -3.64 -15.59
C THR A 230 -4.93 -4.84 -16.44
N ALA A 231 -3.99 -5.68 -16.82
CA ALA A 231 -4.30 -7.08 -17.13
C ALA A 231 -4.91 -7.75 -15.88
N ALA A 232 -5.56 -8.90 -16.05
CA ALA A 232 -6.06 -9.67 -14.90
C ALA A 232 -4.88 -10.10 -14.03
N LEU A 233 -4.97 -9.82 -12.72
CA LEU A 233 -4.01 -10.31 -11.73
C LEU A 233 -4.11 -11.85 -11.66
N THR A 234 -3.08 -12.47 -11.13
CA THR A 234 -3.04 -13.93 -10.96
C THR A 234 -4.24 -14.40 -10.14
N ASP A 235 -4.79 -15.52 -10.52
CA ASP A 235 -5.92 -16.17 -9.86
C ASP A 235 -5.48 -16.83 -8.55
N ASP A 236 -6.38 -16.89 -7.57
CA ASP A 236 -6.15 -17.58 -6.30
C ASP A 236 -4.95 -17.01 -5.50
N VAL A 237 -4.71 -15.70 -5.60
CA VAL A 237 -3.64 -15.03 -4.88
C VAL A 237 -4.21 -14.16 -3.77
N ASP A 238 -3.82 -14.47 -2.52
CA ASP A 238 -4.11 -13.63 -1.37
C ASP A 238 -3.07 -12.52 -1.23
N LEU A 239 -3.54 -11.29 -1.24
CA LEU A 239 -2.70 -10.10 -1.11
C LEU A 239 -2.74 -9.55 0.32
N ILE A 240 -1.70 -8.83 0.70
CA ILE A 240 -1.55 -8.18 2.00
C ILE A 240 -1.52 -6.67 1.79
N PRO A 241 -2.37 -5.91 2.51
CA PRO A 241 -2.33 -4.45 2.47
C PRO A 241 -1.13 -3.91 3.22
N TYR A 242 -0.49 -2.89 2.66
CA TYR A 242 0.65 -2.23 3.31
C TYR A 242 0.78 -0.76 2.90
N VAL A 243 1.34 0.03 3.82
CA VAL A 243 1.83 1.38 3.56
C VAL A 243 3.22 1.49 4.17
N GLY A 244 4.21 1.93 3.40
CA GLY A 244 5.58 1.93 3.89
C GLY A 244 6.47 2.98 3.24
N ILE A 245 7.64 3.15 3.86
CA ILE A 245 8.70 4.04 3.41
C ILE A 245 10.05 3.37 3.60
N GLU A 246 10.99 3.65 2.69
CA GLU A 246 12.40 3.27 2.76
C GLU A 246 13.27 4.52 2.64
N ALA A 247 14.30 4.60 3.46
CA ALA A 247 15.34 5.60 3.34
C ALA A 247 16.31 5.24 2.20
N GLY A 248 16.52 6.15 1.27
CA GLY A 248 17.47 5.99 0.16
C GLY A 248 18.83 6.62 0.45
N ALA A 249 19.09 7.04 1.68
CA ALA A 249 20.35 7.58 2.15
C ALA A 249 20.46 7.39 3.67
N ALA A 250 21.63 7.71 4.25
CA ALA A 250 21.84 7.69 5.70
C ALA A 250 21.12 8.85 6.40
N ALA A 251 19.81 8.89 6.30
CA ALA A 251 18.90 9.85 6.93
C ALA A 251 17.58 9.17 7.27
N ALA A 252 16.93 9.60 8.34
CA ALA A 252 15.60 9.09 8.67
C ALA A 252 14.55 9.77 7.80
N GLU A 253 13.75 8.96 7.12
CA GLU A 253 12.63 9.40 6.29
C GLU A 253 11.31 8.99 6.93
N ALA A 254 10.23 9.72 6.62
CA ALA A 254 8.95 9.49 7.27
C ALA A 254 7.76 9.60 6.32
N VAL A 255 6.76 8.76 6.55
CA VAL A 255 5.44 8.86 5.96
C VAL A 255 4.39 9.05 7.04
N ASN A 256 3.53 10.02 6.85
CA ASN A 256 2.37 10.24 7.69
C ASN A 256 1.18 9.47 7.10
N VAL A 257 0.62 8.56 7.89
CA VAL A 257 -0.53 7.74 7.49
C VAL A 257 -1.74 8.20 8.30
N HIS A 258 -2.70 8.81 7.63
CA HIS A 258 -3.91 9.36 8.25
C HIS A 258 -5.03 8.32 8.33
N HIS A 259 -5.10 7.47 7.33
CA HIS A 259 -6.23 6.57 7.14
C HIS A 259 -5.81 5.38 6.29
N VAL A 260 -6.31 4.21 6.62
CA VAL A 260 -6.29 3.01 5.76
C VAL A 260 -7.67 2.38 5.80
N CYS A 261 -8.21 2.09 4.65
CA CYS A 261 -9.46 1.36 4.51
C CYS A 261 -9.30 0.24 3.50
N MET A 262 -9.87 -0.89 3.84
CA MET A 262 -9.94 -2.05 2.96
C MET A 262 -11.33 -2.64 2.96
N SER A 263 -11.73 -3.17 1.82
CA SER A 263 -12.93 -3.98 1.77
C SER A 263 -12.80 -5.08 0.72
N ARG A 264 -13.55 -6.16 0.93
CA ARG A 264 -13.67 -7.26 -0.03
C ARG A 264 -15.06 -7.87 0.03
N ASN A 265 -15.46 -8.58 -1.01
CA ASN A 265 -16.62 -9.45 -0.94
C ASN A 265 -16.35 -10.64 0.00
N VAL A 266 -17.38 -11.04 0.77
CA VAL A 266 -17.28 -12.16 1.73
C VAL A 266 -17.65 -13.48 1.07
N TYR A 267 -18.46 -13.42 0.02
CA TYR A 267 -18.93 -14.56 -0.74
C TYR A 267 -18.58 -14.36 -2.21
N GLU A 268 -18.04 -15.37 -2.81
CA GLU A 268 -17.90 -15.48 -4.26
C GLU A 268 -19.24 -15.69 -4.95
#